data_dbb388ae6e42373221307ae70285864b
#
_entry.id   dbb388ae6e42373221307ae70285864b
#
_cell.length_a   1.000
_cell.length_b   1.000
_cell.length_c   1.000
_cell.angle_alpha   90.00
_cell.angle_beta   90.00
_cell.angle_gamma   90.00
#
_symmetry.space_group_name_H-M   'P 1'
#
loop_
_entity.id
_entity.type
_entity.pdbx_description
1 polymer ?
#
loop_
_entity_poly.entity_id
_entity_poly.type
_entity_poly.pdbx_seq_one_letter_code
_entity_poly.pdbx_strand_id
1 'polypeptide(L)'
;MGAGIAYVFGLAKFEVDVVDPAEATRDSCLQLVQHVADRAVERGVLGSADSNLLTQRVSTHSSLGAISPKPLLLVEAVPEDFELKTVALLGAETLHPTMLASNTSSISISSLAAKLTRPESFIGMHFFNPAWSNPLVEIVVGEKTSTQTAVSAQQLVNIIGKDAITVEDSPGFATSRLGIALGLEAIRMVSDGVASVADIDRAMELGYRHPMGPL
;
A
#
# COMPACT_ATOMS: atom_id res chain seq x y z
N MET A 1 6.55 4.59 -0.17
CA MET A 1 5.59 3.52 0.24
C MET A 1 6.29 2.21 0.56
N GLY A 2 7.11 1.63 -0.30
CA GLY A 2 7.76 0.32 -0.09
C GLY A 2 8.41 0.12 1.26
N ALA A 3 9.20 1.09 1.76
CA ALA A 3 9.82 1.03 3.08
C ALA A 3 8.81 0.96 4.24
N GLY A 4 7.68 1.67 4.13
CA GLY A 4 6.60 1.60 5.11
C GLY A 4 5.89 0.25 5.13
N ILE A 5 5.70 -0.35 3.95
CA ILE A 5 5.16 -1.71 3.80
C ILE A 5 6.15 -2.71 4.41
N ALA A 6 7.46 -2.58 4.11
CA ALA A 6 8.50 -3.43 4.68
C ALA A 6 8.51 -3.38 6.22
N TYR A 7 8.40 -2.19 6.81
CA TYR A 7 8.27 -2.04 8.26
C TYR A 7 7.07 -2.83 8.82
N VAL A 8 5.90 -2.70 8.20
CA VAL A 8 4.66 -3.34 8.68
C VAL A 8 4.78 -4.87 8.66
N PHE A 9 5.32 -5.44 7.57
CA PHE A 9 5.55 -6.88 7.47
C PHE A 9 6.65 -7.35 8.43
N GLY A 10 7.76 -6.62 8.58
CA GLY A 10 8.82 -6.92 9.54
C GLY A 10 8.32 -6.90 10.99
N LEU A 11 7.44 -5.94 11.34
CA LEU A 11 6.78 -5.86 12.65
C LEU A 11 5.91 -7.10 12.90
N ALA A 12 5.22 -7.59 11.88
CA ALA A 12 4.43 -8.83 11.93
C ALA A 12 5.29 -10.10 11.86
N LYS A 13 6.61 -9.97 12.00
CA LYS A 13 7.61 -11.07 12.08
C LYS A 13 7.84 -11.82 10.76
N PHE A 14 7.53 -11.22 9.62
CA PHE A 14 7.95 -11.75 8.33
C PHE A 14 9.39 -11.35 8.02
N GLU A 15 10.12 -12.21 7.35
CA GLU A 15 11.36 -11.86 6.66
C GLU A 15 10.99 -11.10 5.39
N VAL A 16 11.60 -9.94 5.17
CA VAL A 16 11.25 -9.00 4.11
C VAL A 16 12.46 -8.64 3.29
N ASP A 17 12.39 -8.93 2.00
CA ASP A 17 13.37 -8.53 1.01
C ASP A 17 12.85 -7.32 0.22
N VAL A 18 13.52 -6.19 0.32
CA VAL A 18 13.22 -4.98 -0.46
C VAL A 18 14.17 -4.91 -1.65
N VAL A 19 13.61 -4.83 -2.85
CA VAL A 19 14.41 -4.74 -4.08
C VAL A 19 14.27 -3.36 -4.70
N ASP A 20 15.40 -2.67 -4.86
CA ASP A 20 15.49 -1.41 -5.58
C ASP A 20 16.88 -1.30 -6.23
N PRO A 21 16.99 -0.98 -7.54
CA PRO A 21 18.29 -0.86 -8.20
C PRO A 21 19.16 0.29 -7.66
N ALA A 22 18.53 1.36 -7.14
CA ALA A 22 19.23 2.51 -6.61
C ALA A 22 19.70 2.30 -5.17
N GLU A 23 20.99 2.39 -4.92
CA GLU A 23 21.59 2.23 -3.58
C GLU A 23 21.01 3.25 -2.58
N ALA A 24 20.91 4.52 -2.98
CA ALA A 24 20.37 5.58 -2.13
C ALA A 24 18.93 5.31 -1.69
N THR A 25 18.10 4.65 -2.53
CA THR A 25 16.74 4.23 -2.16
C THR A 25 16.77 3.11 -1.14
N ARG A 26 17.66 2.13 -1.31
CA ARG A 26 17.84 1.02 -0.36
C ARG A 26 18.28 1.51 1.01
N ASP A 27 19.27 2.42 1.04
CA ASP A 27 19.75 3.03 2.29
C ASP A 27 18.65 3.83 2.99
N SER A 28 17.92 4.65 2.23
CA SER A 28 16.76 5.40 2.74
C SER A 28 15.67 4.49 3.30
N CYS A 29 15.47 3.31 2.69
CA CYS A 29 14.52 2.31 3.18
C CYS A 29 14.93 1.80 4.56
N LEU A 30 16.17 1.36 4.74
CA LEU A 30 16.67 0.87 6.03
C LEU A 30 16.65 1.97 7.10
N GLN A 31 17.04 3.20 6.74
CA GLN A 31 16.96 4.35 7.65
C GLN A 31 15.53 4.64 8.09
N LEU A 32 14.56 4.58 7.18
CA LEU A 32 13.16 4.78 7.53
C LEU A 32 12.65 3.68 8.46
N VAL A 33 12.94 2.42 8.16
CA VAL A 33 12.54 1.27 9.00
C VAL A 33 13.10 1.44 10.42
N GLN A 34 14.40 1.75 10.55
CA GLN A 34 15.04 2.00 11.83
C GLN A 34 14.40 3.19 12.56
N HIS A 35 14.23 4.33 11.88
CA HIS A 35 13.65 5.53 12.48
C HIS A 35 12.23 5.28 13.02
N VAL A 36 11.38 4.58 12.27
CA VAL A 36 10.00 4.28 12.70
C VAL A 36 10.02 3.32 13.90
N ALA A 37 10.91 2.33 13.90
CA ALA A 37 11.08 1.40 15.01
C ALA A 37 11.54 2.12 16.30
N ASP A 38 12.52 3.02 16.20
CA ASP A 38 13.02 3.82 17.33
C ASP A 38 11.89 4.71 17.90
N ARG A 39 11.12 5.36 17.05
CA ARG A 39 9.96 6.16 17.47
C ARG A 39 8.87 5.33 18.15
N ALA A 40 8.69 4.07 17.73
CA ALA A 40 7.76 3.15 18.39
C ALA A 40 8.26 2.76 19.79
N VAL A 41 9.58 2.58 19.97
CA VAL A 41 10.21 2.34 21.28
C VAL A 41 10.05 3.56 22.20
N GLU A 42 10.37 4.77 21.73
CA GLU A 42 10.21 6.02 22.48
C GLU A 42 8.78 6.22 23.00
N ARG A 43 7.78 5.78 22.22
CA ARG A 43 6.35 5.87 22.59
C ARG A 43 5.87 4.70 23.46
N GLY A 44 6.73 3.75 23.77
CA GLY A 44 6.38 2.55 24.53
C GLY A 44 5.45 1.57 23.81
N VAL A 45 5.34 1.66 22.48
CA VAL A 45 4.53 0.76 21.64
C VAL A 45 5.29 -0.51 21.27
N LEU A 46 6.62 -0.42 21.20
CA LEU A 46 7.51 -1.52 20.85
C LEU A 46 8.62 -1.66 21.89
N GLY A 47 8.99 -2.88 22.24
CA GLY A 47 10.17 -3.15 23.08
C GLY A 47 11.46 -2.97 22.30
N SER A 48 12.56 -2.55 22.95
CA SER A 48 13.86 -2.39 22.29
C SER A 48 14.38 -3.70 21.65
N ALA A 49 14.13 -4.84 22.27
CA ALA A 49 14.50 -6.14 21.71
C ALA A 49 13.71 -6.46 20.45
N ASP A 50 12.40 -6.15 20.42
CA ASP A 50 11.54 -6.36 19.25
C ASP A 50 11.90 -5.42 18.12
N SER A 51 12.29 -4.16 18.41
CA SER A 51 12.81 -3.19 17.44
C SER A 51 14.04 -3.73 16.73
N ASN A 52 15.01 -4.26 17.46
CA ASN A 52 16.22 -4.85 16.89
C ASN A 52 15.89 -6.07 16.01
N LEU A 53 14.98 -6.92 16.43
CA LEU A 53 14.56 -8.09 15.66
C LEU A 53 13.81 -7.67 14.39
N LEU A 54 12.99 -6.62 14.46
CA LEU A 54 12.28 -6.08 13.31
C LEU A 54 13.25 -5.59 12.24
N THR A 55 14.23 -4.78 12.61
CA THR A 55 15.20 -4.23 11.66
C THR A 55 16.08 -5.30 11.03
N GLN A 56 16.42 -6.37 11.77
CA GLN A 56 17.15 -7.52 11.24
C GLN A 56 16.37 -8.35 10.21
N ARG A 57 15.02 -8.29 10.24
CA ARG A 57 14.16 -9.00 9.28
C ARG A 57 14.03 -8.29 7.94
N VAL A 58 14.47 -7.05 7.82
CA VAL A 58 14.35 -6.27 6.58
C VAL A 58 15.72 -6.22 5.90
N SER A 59 15.82 -6.87 4.76
CA SER A 59 17.01 -6.87 3.91
C SER A 59 16.77 -6.09 2.62
N THR A 60 17.82 -5.54 2.03
CA THR A 60 17.72 -4.80 0.75
C THR A 60 18.61 -5.40 -0.31
N HIS A 61 18.14 -5.43 -1.55
CA HIS A 61 18.82 -6.04 -2.69
C HIS A 61 18.75 -5.13 -3.92
N SER A 62 19.76 -5.19 -4.78
CA SER A 62 19.80 -4.40 -6.02
C SER A 62 19.00 -5.01 -7.18
N SER A 63 18.63 -6.29 -7.08
CA SER A 63 17.91 -7.00 -8.14
C SER A 63 17.09 -8.15 -7.59
N LEU A 64 16.06 -8.55 -8.33
CA LEU A 64 15.21 -9.70 -8.02
C LEU A 64 15.98 -11.04 -7.99
N GLY A 65 17.08 -11.14 -8.74
CA GLY A 65 17.90 -12.35 -8.75
C GLY A 65 18.64 -12.63 -7.43
N ALA A 66 18.66 -11.68 -6.51
CA ALA A 66 19.30 -11.83 -5.19
C ALA A 66 18.37 -12.41 -4.12
N ILE A 67 17.06 -12.51 -4.39
CA ILE A 67 16.09 -13.03 -3.43
C ILE A 67 15.69 -14.47 -3.77
N SER A 68 15.24 -15.22 -2.76
CA SER A 68 14.82 -16.61 -2.93
C SER A 68 13.59 -16.71 -3.84
N PRO A 69 13.51 -17.74 -4.70
CA PRO A 69 12.33 -18.00 -5.52
C PRO A 69 11.13 -18.41 -4.65
N LYS A 70 9.93 -18.22 -5.20
CA LYS A 70 8.64 -18.58 -4.61
C LYS A 70 8.35 -17.86 -3.28
N PRO A 71 8.49 -16.51 -3.20
CA PRO A 71 8.06 -15.79 -2.02
C PRO A 71 6.54 -15.97 -1.82
N LEU A 72 6.10 -15.90 -0.57
CA LEU A 72 4.67 -15.97 -0.23
C LEU A 72 3.90 -14.81 -0.88
N LEU A 73 4.44 -13.60 -0.75
CA LEU A 73 3.88 -12.37 -1.31
C LEU A 73 5.00 -11.56 -1.94
N LEU A 74 4.73 -10.98 -3.10
CA LEU A 74 5.54 -9.92 -3.68
C LEU A 74 4.65 -8.71 -3.95
N VAL A 75 5.01 -7.56 -3.37
CA VAL A 75 4.27 -6.29 -3.53
C VAL A 75 5.09 -5.35 -4.40
N GLU A 76 4.55 -4.98 -5.55
CA GLU A 76 5.10 -3.91 -6.38
C GLU A 76 4.71 -2.55 -5.77
N ALA A 77 5.68 -1.69 -5.55
CA ALA A 77 5.52 -0.35 -4.99
C ALA A 77 6.37 0.72 -5.70
N VAL A 78 6.65 0.51 -7.00
CA VAL A 78 7.35 1.49 -7.85
C VAL A 78 6.46 2.73 -8.13
N PRO A 79 6.99 3.83 -8.68
CA PRO A 79 6.20 5.01 -9.01
C PRO A 79 4.94 4.70 -9.84
N GLU A 80 3.93 5.58 -9.75
CA GLU A 80 2.61 5.40 -10.35
C GLU A 80 2.65 5.64 -11.87
N ASP A 81 3.23 4.69 -12.59
CA ASP A 81 3.36 4.65 -14.04
C ASP A 81 3.06 3.24 -14.53
N PHE A 82 2.16 3.11 -15.50
CA PHE A 82 1.66 1.82 -15.99
C PHE A 82 2.77 0.94 -16.59
N GLU A 83 3.66 1.52 -17.40
CA GLU A 83 4.72 0.76 -18.06
C GLU A 83 5.79 0.33 -17.04
N LEU A 84 6.16 1.22 -16.14
CA LEU A 84 7.12 0.90 -15.08
C LEU A 84 6.60 -0.22 -14.17
N LYS A 85 5.32 -0.14 -13.74
CA LYS A 85 4.69 -1.20 -12.95
C LYS A 85 4.59 -2.51 -13.73
N THR A 86 4.25 -2.44 -15.01
CA THR A 86 4.20 -3.64 -15.86
C THR A 86 5.56 -4.33 -15.94
N VAL A 87 6.63 -3.59 -16.16
CA VAL A 87 8.01 -4.15 -16.21
C VAL A 87 8.40 -4.75 -14.87
N ALA A 88 8.10 -4.06 -13.76
CA ALA A 88 8.40 -4.56 -12.42
C ALA A 88 7.61 -5.85 -12.11
N LEU A 89 6.32 -5.90 -12.44
CA LEU A 89 5.45 -7.05 -12.22
C LEU A 89 5.85 -8.27 -13.07
N LEU A 90 6.20 -8.06 -14.35
CA LEU A 90 6.70 -9.14 -15.21
C LEU A 90 8.02 -9.72 -14.67
N GLY A 91 8.93 -8.86 -14.19
CA GLY A 91 10.14 -9.31 -13.52
C GLY A 91 9.84 -10.10 -12.24
N ALA A 92 8.93 -9.59 -11.42
CA ALA A 92 8.50 -10.22 -10.17
C ALA A 92 7.84 -11.60 -10.38
N GLU A 93 7.05 -11.74 -11.45
CA GLU A 93 6.38 -13.00 -11.79
C GLU A 93 7.37 -14.14 -12.08
N THR A 94 8.59 -13.84 -12.54
CA THR A 94 9.64 -14.85 -12.77
C THR A 94 10.09 -15.58 -11.52
N LEU A 95 9.86 -15.00 -10.34
CA LEU A 95 10.13 -15.64 -9.05
C LEU A 95 9.01 -16.61 -8.62
N HIS A 96 7.93 -16.71 -9.38
CA HIS A 96 6.77 -17.54 -9.09
C HIS A 96 6.19 -17.32 -7.68
N PRO A 97 5.92 -16.07 -7.24
CA PRO A 97 5.33 -15.81 -5.95
C PRO A 97 3.99 -16.55 -5.80
N THR A 98 3.63 -16.93 -4.57
CA THR A 98 2.29 -17.49 -4.30
C THR A 98 1.21 -16.45 -4.59
N MET A 99 1.47 -15.18 -4.21
CA MET A 99 0.61 -14.04 -4.50
C MET A 99 1.48 -12.87 -4.98
N LEU A 100 1.05 -12.23 -6.08
CA LEU A 100 1.64 -11.01 -6.61
C LEU A 100 0.66 -9.87 -6.39
N ALA A 101 1.14 -8.72 -5.89
CA ALA A 101 0.30 -7.57 -5.61
C ALA A 101 0.90 -6.28 -6.15
N SER A 102 0.04 -5.31 -6.48
CA SER A 102 0.45 -3.93 -6.75
C SER A 102 -0.12 -2.99 -5.69
N ASN A 103 0.71 -2.04 -5.23
CA ASN A 103 0.31 -0.96 -4.32
C ASN A 103 -0.14 0.29 -5.09
N THR A 104 -0.62 0.14 -6.32
CA THR A 104 -1.18 1.26 -7.08
C THR A 104 -2.36 1.89 -6.36
N SER A 105 -2.54 3.20 -6.52
CA SER A 105 -3.69 3.96 -5.99
C SER A 105 -4.77 4.25 -7.03
N SER A 106 -4.46 4.07 -8.33
CA SER A 106 -5.35 4.52 -9.40
C SER A 106 -5.31 3.68 -10.68
N ILE A 107 -4.22 2.92 -10.90
CA ILE A 107 -4.08 2.10 -12.10
C ILE A 107 -4.92 0.83 -11.96
N SER A 108 -5.69 0.51 -12.99
CA SER A 108 -6.55 -0.68 -13.01
C SER A 108 -5.75 -1.97 -12.78
N ILE A 109 -6.15 -2.74 -11.79
CA ILE A 109 -5.60 -4.06 -11.47
C ILE A 109 -5.86 -5.03 -12.62
N SER A 110 -7.02 -4.98 -13.23
CA SER A 110 -7.37 -5.81 -14.39
C SER A 110 -6.49 -5.51 -15.61
N SER A 111 -6.15 -4.23 -15.82
CA SER A 111 -5.26 -3.83 -16.91
C SER A 111 -3.82 -4.30 -16.69
N LEU A 112 -3.29 -4.25 -15.47
CA LEU A 112 -1.99 -4.82 -15.10
C LEU A 112 -2.01 -6.35 -15.19
N ALA A 113 -3.07 -6.99 -14.68
CA ALA A 113 -3.27 -8.44 -14.74
C ALA A 113 -3.27 -9.00 -16.17
N ALA A 114 -3.77 -8.22 -17.13
CA ALA A 114 -3.80 -8.61 -18.55
C ALA A 114 -2.40 -8.78 -19.16
N LYS A 115 -1.36 -8.26 -18.53
CA LYS A 115 0.05 -8.41 -18.96
C LYS A 115 0.73 -9.63 -18.34
N LEU A 116 0.15 -10.22 -17.31
CA LEU A 116 0.73 -11.32 -16.54
C LEU A 116 0.34 -12.68 -17.08
N THR A 117 1.17 -13.68 -16.82
CA THR A 117 0.92 -15.08 -17.19
C THR A 117 0.05 -15.80 -16.16
N ARG A 118 0.03 -15.32 -14.91
CA ARG A 118 -0.75 -15.86 -13.78
C ARG A 118 -1.67 -14.81 -13.16
N PRO A 119 -2.61 -14.23 -13.94
CA PRO A 119 -3.46 -13.15 -13.46
C PRO A 119 -4.38 -13.54 -12.29
N GLU A 120 -4.66 -14.85 -12.12
CA GLU A 120 -5.47 -15.37 -11.01
C GLU A 120 -4.80 -15.23 -9.63
N SER A 121 -3.46 -15.12 -9.60
CA SER A 121 -2.67 -14.90 -8.39
C SER A 121 -2.29 -13.43 -8.16
N PHE A 122 -2.81 -12.51 -8.97
CA PHE A 122 -2.54 -11.08 -8.89
C PHE A 122 -3.71 -10.30 -8.28
N ILE A 123 -3.38 -9.28 -7.46
CA ILE A 123 -4.35 -8.48 -6.71
C ILE A 123 -3.82 -7.08 -6.43
N GLY A 124 -4.68 -6.10 -6.19
CA GLY A 124 -4.30 -4.82 -5.61
C GLY A 124 -4.24 -4.91 -4.09
N MET A 125 -3.17 -4.40 -3.50
CA MET A 125 -3.04 -4.18 -2.06
C MET A 125 -2.64 -2.72 -1.83
N HIS A 126 -3.63 -1.84 -1.76
CA HIS A 126 -3.44 -0.40 -1.67
C HIS A 126 -3.26 0.01 -0.21
N PHE A 127 -2.02 0.28 0.17
CA PHE A 127 -1.64 0.83 1.47
C PHE A 127 -1.69 2.36 1.45
N PHE A 128 -2.04 2.95 2.58
CA PHE A 128 -2.11 4.41 2.74
C PHE A 128 -0.88 4.96 3.45
N ASN A 129 -0.40 6.11 2.98
CA ASN A 129 0.75 6.78 3.59
C ASN A 129 0.36 7.56 4.87
N PRO A 130 1.09 7.42 5.98
CA PRO A 130 2.20 6.48 6.19
C PRO A 130 1.71 5.07 6.54
N ALA A 131 2.28 4.05 5.85
CA ALA A 131 1.79 2.67 5.98
C ALA A 131 1.84 2.11 7.41
N TRP A 132 2.78 2.56 8.24
CA TRP A 132 2.94 2.11 9.63
C TRP A 132 1.86 2.64 10.59
N SER A 133 1.23 3.78 10.32
CA SER A 133 0.21 4.37 11.19
C SER A 133 -1.21 4.30 10.62
N ASN A 134 -1.37 4.23 9.31
CA ASN A 134 -2.69 4.09 8.71
C ASN A 134 -3.17 2.64 8.87
N PRO A 135 -4.35 2.40 9.47
CA PRO A 135 -4.84 1.05 9.70
C PRO A 135 -5.38 0.38 8.44
N LEU A 136 -5.80 1.13 7.43
CA LEU A 136 -6.53 0.63 6.28
C LEU A 136 -5.63 0.06 5.17
N VAL A 137 -6.05 -1.07 4.60
CA VAL A 137 -5.58 -1.57 3.30
C VAL A 137 -6.80 -1.89 2.44
N GLU A 138 -6.87 -1.30 1.24
CA GLU A 138 -7.86 -1.71 0.24
C GLU A 138 -7.31 -2.91 -0.55
N ILE A 139 -8.05 -3.99 -0.51
CA ILE A 139 -7.83 -5.18 -1.34
C ILE A 139 -8.66 -4.99 -2.61
N VAL A 140 -8.00 -4.80 -3.74
CA VAL A 140 -8.65 -4.52 -5.02
C VAL A 140 -8.68 -5.78 -5.88
N VAL A 141 -9.87 -6.28 -6.13
CA VAL A 141 -10.11 -7.52 -6.88
C VAL A 141 -10.26 -7.19 -8.36
N GLY A 142 -9.31 -7.64 -9.16
CA GLY A 142 -9.39 -7.54 -10.63
C GLY A 142 -10.25 -8.66 -11.23
N GLU A 143 -10.68 -8.48 -12.49
CA GLU A 143 -11.57 -9.42 -13.21
C GLU A 143 -11.08 -10.87 -13.20
N LYS A 144 -9.76 -11.10 -13.20
CA LYS A 144 -9.14 -12.43 -13.24
C LYS A 144 -8.62 -12.89 -11.88
N THR A 145 -8.66 -12.04 -10.86
CA THR A 145 -8.21 -12.40 -9.50
C THR A 145 -9.04 -13.56 -8.96
N SER A 146 -8.40 -14.64 -8.51
CA SER A 146 -9.14 -15.76 -7.93
C SER A 146 -9.68 -15.42 -6.54
N THR A 147 -10.81 -16.04 -6.18
CA THR A 147 -11.37 -15.94 -4.82
C THR A 147 -10.36 -16.34 -3.75
N GLN A 148 -9.53 -17.37 -4.03
CA GLN A 148 -8.49 -17.79 -3.09
C GLN A 148 -7.44 -16.70 -2.87
N THR A 149 -7.01 -16.01 -3.92
CA THR A 149 -6.08 -14.88 -3.83
C THR A 149 -6.65 -13.75 -2.98
N ALA A 150 -7.93 -13.38 -3.20
CA ALA A 150 -8.60 -12.35 -2.41
C ALA A 150 -8.70 -12.72 -0.93
N VAL A 151 -9.10 -13.96 -0.61
CA VAL A 151 -9.16 -14.46 0.78
C VAL A 151 -7.77 -14.46 1.42
N SER A 152 -6.74 -14.92 0.71
CA SER A 152 -5.37 -14.95 1.22
C SER A 152 -4.82 -13.54 1.49
N ALA A 153 -5.12 -12.58 0.61
CA ALA A 153 -4.74 -11.18 0.81
C ALA A 153 -5.40 -10.59 2.06
N GLN A 154 -6.70 -10.85 2.26
CA GLN A 154 -7.44 -10.40 3.44
C GLN A 154 -6.86 -11.00 4.73
N GLN A 155 -6.53 -12.28 4.73
CA GLN A 155 -5.88 -12.94 5.87
C GLN A 155 -4.52 -12.32 6.19
N LEU A 156 -3.69 -12.05 5.17
CA LEU A 156 -2.40 -11.40 5.35
C LEU A 156 -2.53 -9.99 5.93
N VAL A 157 -3.49 -9.20 5.44
CA VAL A 157 -3.76 -7.86 5.99
C VAL A 157 -4.13 -7.93 7.47
N ASN A 158 -4.96 -8.90 7.87
CA ASN A 158 -5.29 -9.12 9.28
C ASN A 158 -4.06 -9.55 10.11
N ILE A 159 -3.22 -10.44 9.57
CA ILE A 159 -1.98 -10.90 10.25
C ILE A 159 -1.02 -9.74 10.52
N ILE A 160 -0.90 -8.79 9.60
CA ILE A 160 -0.06 -7.60 9.79
C ILE A 160 -0.73 -6.51 10.64
N GLY A 161 -1.87 -6.81 11.29
CA GLY A 161 -2.55 -5.93 12.23
C GLY A 161 -3.25 -4.73 11.57
N LYS A 162 -3.72 -4.91 10.33
CA LYS A 162 -4.44 -3.88 9.58
C LYS A 162 -5.88 -4.29 9.27
N ASP A 163 -6.72 -3.28 9.03
CA ASP A 163 -8.11 -3.46 8.63
C ASP A 163 -8.19 -3.57 7.09
N ALA A 164 -8.75 -4.67 6.61
CA ALA A 164 -8.96 -4.90 5.19
C ALA A 164 -10.38 -4.50 4.77
N ILE A 165 -10.49 -3.75 3.69
CA ILE A 165 -11.73 -3.67 2.91
C ILE A 165 -11.48 -4.29 1.55
N THR A 166 -12.48 -4.95 0.99
CA THR A 166 -12.40 -5.54 -0.34
C THR A 166 -13.27 -4.75 -1.29
N VAL A 167 -12.68 -4.35 -2.42
CA VAL A 167 -13.34 -3.55 -3.45
C VAL A 167 -13.07 -4.15 -4.83
N GLU A 168 -14.02 -4.00 -5.73
CA GLU A 168 -13.83 -4.32 -7.14
C GLU A 168 -12.94 -3.28 -7.83
N ASP A 169 -12.17 -3.74 -8.83
CA ASP A 169 -11.32 -2.88 -9.64
C ASP A 169 -12.17 -1.85 -10.40
N SER A 170 -12.12 -0.62 -9.94
CA SER A 170 -12.82 0.51 -10.55
C SER A 170 -12.00 1.80 -10.36
N PRO A 171 -12.17 2.82 -11.20
CA PRO A 171 -11.39 4.06 -11.11
C PRO A 171 -11.44 4.70 -9.72
N GLY A 172 -10.26 4.83 -9.10
CA GLY A 172 -10.08 5.42 -7.77
C GLY A 172 -10.51 4.51 -6.62
N PHE A 173 -10.80 3.22 -6.89
CA PHE A 173 -11.23 2.23 -5.90
C PHE A 173 -12.39 2.75 -5.03
N ALA A 174 -12.33 2.64 -3.71
CA ALA A 174 -13.33 3.25 -2.83
C ALA A 174 -12.87 4.61 -2.30
N THR A 175 -11.70 4.68 -1.66
CA THR A 175 -11.26 5.85 -0.90
C THR A 175 -10.89 7.02 -1.80
N SER A 176 -10.07 6.81 -2.83
CA SER A 176 -9.66 7.88 -3.76
C SER A 176 -10.87 8.42 -4.53
N ARG A 177 -11.78 7.53 -4.95
CA ARG A 177 -13.00 7.91 -5.66
C ARG A 177 -13.93 8.80 -4.80
N LEU A 178 -14.15 8.40 -3.54
CA LEU A 178 -14.99 9.18 -2.62
C LEU A 178 -14.32 10.51 -2.23
N GLY A 179 -13.01 10.51 -1.98
CA GLY A 179 -12.27 11.72 -1.66
C GLY A 179 -12.31 12.74 -2.80
N ILE A 180 -12.07 12.30 -4.03
CA ILE A 180 -12.17 13.18 -5.22
C ILE A 180 -13.61 13.68 -5.43
N ALA A 181 -14.62 12.83 -5.27
CA ALA A 181 -16.01 13.23 -5.42
C ALA A 181 -16.41 14.30 -4.39
N LEU A 182 -15.98 14.11 -3.13
CA LEU A 182 -16.22 15.08 -2.06
C LEU A 182 -15.54 16.43 -2.36
N GLY A 183 -14.25 16.41 -2.75
CA GLY A 183 -13.52 17.62 -3.09
C GLY A 183 -14.12 18.36 -4.29
N LEU A 184 -14.50 17.62 -5.35
CA LEU A 184 -15.15 18.21 -6.53
C LEU A 184 -16.49 18.85 -6.20
N GLU A 185 -17.29 18.22 -5.32
CA GLU A 185 -18.57 18.80 -4.91
C GLU A 185 -18.37 20.05 -4.06
N ALA A 186 -17.39 20.05 -3.16
CA ALA A 186 -17.03 21.23 -2.37
C ALA A 186 -16.59 22.40 -3.29
N ILE A 187 -15.78 22.13 -4.31
CA ILE A 187 -15.40 23.13 -5.32
C ILE A 187 -16.64 23.69 -6.05
N ARG A 188 -17.60 22.84 -6.42
CA ARG A 188 -18.86 23.30 -7.04
C ARG A 188 -19.65 24.20 -6.12
N MET A 189 -19.76 23.84 -4.84
CA MET A 189 -20.46 24.69 -3.83
C MET A 189 -19.85 26.10 -3.74
N VAL A 190 -18.51 26.21 -3.80
CA VAL A 190 -17.82 27.52 -3.86
C VAL A 190 -18.18 28.26 -5.15
N SER A 191 -18.12 27.58 -6.28
CA SER A 191 -18.42 28.14 -7.60
C SER A 191 -19.86 28.66 -7.69
N ASP A 192 -20.80 27.96 -7.07
CA ASP A 192 -22.22 28.29 -7.07
C ASP A 192 -22.58 29.34 -5.98
N GLY A 193 -21.59 29.79 -5.22
CA GLY A 193 -21.79 30.81 -4.16
C GLY A 193 -22.59 30.31 -2.96
N VAL A 194 -22.62 28.99 -2.71
CA VAL A 194 -23.38 28.38 -1.61
C VAL A 194 -22.78 28.77 -0.26
N ALA A 195 -21.45 28.73 -0.12
CA ALA A 195 -20.74 29.15 1.08
C ALA A 195 -19.28 29.47 0.76
N SER A 196 -18.56 30.08 1.72
CA SER A 196 -17.12 30.27 1.64
C SER A 196 -16.37 28.93 1.81
N VAL A 197 -15.11 28.83 1.30
CA VAL A 197 -14.20 27.69 1.51
C VAL A 197 -14.16 27.33 3.01
N ALA A 198 -13.93 28.33 3.86
CA ALA A 198 -13.81 28.13 5.31
C ALA A 198 -15.10 27.57 5.94
N ASP A 199 -16.27 28.00 5.47
CA ASP A 199 -17.54 27.51 6.01
C ASP A 199 -17.86 26.09 5.52
N ILE A 200 -17.51 25.74 4.29
CA ILE A 200 -17.66 24.38 3.75
C ILE A 200 -16.77 23.40 4.52
N ASP A 201 -15.49 23.74 4.72
CA ASP A 201 -14.57 22.93 5.51
C ASP A 201 -15.07 22.74 6.93
N ARG A 202 -15.46 23.84 7.59
CA ARG A 202 -15.98 23.82 8.95
C ARG A 202 -17.29 23.01 9.08
N ALA A 203 -18.16 23.05 8.07
CA ALA A 203 -19.39 22.26 8.03
C ALA A 203 -19.08 20.75 8.04
N MET A 204 -18.08 20.31 7.27
CA MET A 204 -17.67 18.90 7.25
C MET A 204 -16.95 18.48 8.53
N GLU A 205 -16.04 19.30 9.05
CA GLU A 205 -15.35 19.03 10.31
C GLU A 205 -16.31 18.94 11.50
N LEU A 206 -17.20 19.89 11.66
CA LEU A 206 -18.09 19.98 12.82
C LEU A 206 -19.39 19.18 12.65
N GLY A 207 -19.97 19.20 11.44
CA GLY A 207 -21.24 18.53 11.16
C GLY A 207 -21.10 17.02 10.99
N TYR A 208 -20.11 16.60 10.24
CA TYR A 208 -19.84 15.17 9.96
C TYR A 208 -18.65 14.61 10.75
N ARG A 209 -17.93 15.44 11.50
CA ARG A 209 -16.72 15.06 12.26
C ARG A 209 -15.61 14.51 11.36
N HIS A 210 -15.50 15.04 10.16
CA HIS A 210 -14.36 14.76 9.31
C HIS A 210 -13.07 15.27 9.96
N PRO A 211 -11.93 14.58 9.81
CA PRO A 211 -10.66 14.98 10.41
C PRO A 211 -10.09 16.26 9.80
N MET A 212 -10.57 16.67 8.63
CA MET A 212 -10.17 17.85 7.88
C MET A 212 -11.29 18.26 6.92
N GLY A 213 -11.29 19.51 6.48
CA GLY A 213 -12.19 19.99 5.43
C GLY A 213 -11.91 19.34 4.06
N PRO A 214 -12.86 19.41 3.12
CA PRO A 214 -12.70 18.85 1.77
C PRO A 214 -11.90 19.74 0.82
N LEU A 215 -11.57 21.01 1.18
CA LEU A 215 -10.85 22.00 0.39
C LEU A 215 -9.56 22.43 1.07
#